data_1ea36155289f5a2dab171f53c7dc07f9
#
_entry.id   1ea36155289f5a2dab171f53c7dc07f9
#
_cell.length_a   1.000
_cell.length_b   1.000
_cell.length_c   1.000
_cell.angle_alpha   90.00
_cell.angle_beta   90.00
_cell.angle_gamma   90.00
#
_symmetry.space_group_name_H-M   'P 1'
#
loop_
_entity.id
_entity.type
_entity.pdbx_description
1 polymer ?
#
loop_
_entity_poly.entity_id
_entity_poly.type
_entity_poly.pdbx_seq_one_letter_code
_entity_poly.pdbx_strand_id
1 'polypeptide(L)'
;MALLAADELPPLPVCTALDTFRKEPSRVSELVISAIALEDAQLPKLIEHMHHSECSIELLDLGFNRLTDAGARMLCDALCASLQCATELALIVLGGNAITPAVAEEIGARLKGARPDLELDFSPRLRGAEALCSVGLVVEGSPAAAAGLAKGDAIVAFGLMRSCKQPSRQFRSHPERMLDNMHWYQGVATSVVPALQAAAGGVIDVVVERKGAAGEHVRLALRPAKWAGEGLLGCKLKDKGPVVEAKPEWREKK
;
A
#
# COMPACT_ATOMS: atom_id res chain seq x y z
N MET A 1 -2.89 14.37 26.10
CA MET A 1 -3.00 14.70 24.66
C MET A 1 -4.44 15.14 24.42
N ALA A 2 -4.67 16.35 23.90
CA ALA A 2 -6.02 16.76 23.48
C ALA A 2 -6.43 15.89 22.28
N LEU A 3 -7.53 15.18 22.40
CA LEU A 3 -8.19 14.51 21.27
C LEU A 3 -8.67 15.63 20.34
N LEU A 4 -8.09 15.72 19.16
CA LEU A 4 -8.61 16.57 18.09
C LEU A 4 -10.04 16.11 17.76
N ALA A 5 -10.94 17.05 17.49
CA ALA A 5 -12.29 16.72 17.03
C ALA A 5 -12.19 15.92 15.72
N ALA A 6 -13.11 14.99 15.48
CA ALA A 6 -13.08 14.09 14.32
C ALA A 6 -13.00 14.85 12.97
N ASP A 7 -13.52 16.07 12.91
CA ASP A 7 -13.48 16.95 11.73
C ASP A 7 -12.11 17.62 11.50
N GLU A 8 -11.20 17.61 12.49
CA GLU A 8 -9.85 18.19 12.41
C GLU A 8 -8.80 17.16 11.97
N LEU A 9 -9.16 15.88 11.88
CA LEU A 9 -8.24 14.84 11.44
C LEU A 9 -8.03 14.90 9.92
N PRO A 10 -6.77 14.70 9.44
CA PRO A 10 -6.53 14.67 8.01
C PRO A 10 -7.36 13.56 7.34
N PRO A 11 -7.89 13.83 6.13
CA PRO A 11 -8.69 12.83 5.42
C PRO A 11 -7.86 11.59 5.10
N LEU A 12 -8.50 10.42 5.15
CA LEU A 12 -7.88 9.19 4.68
C LEU A 12 -7.54 9.29 3.20
N PRO A 13 -6.46 8.64 2.74
CA PRO A 13 -6.14 8.58 1.33
C PRO A 13 -7.34 8.05 0.53
N VAL A 14 -7.57 8.64 -0.65
CA VAL A 14 -8.64 8.18 -1.53
C VAL A 14 -8.25 6.83 -2.14
N CYS A 15 -8.94 5.78 -1.73
CA CYS A 15 -8.82 4.46 -2.37
C CYS A 15 -10.16 3.70 -2.25
N THR A 16 -10.45 2.90 -3.28
CA THR A 16 -11.73 2.17 -3.38
C THR A 16 -11.96 1.22 -2.20
N ALA A 17 -10.90 0.58 -1.69
CA ALA A 17 -11.01 -0.33 -0.55
C ALA A 17 -11.49 0.40 0.72
N LEU A 18 -10.91 1.57 1.02
CA LEU A 18 -11.35 2.41 2.14
C LEU A 18 -12.76 2.95 1.93
N ASP A 19 -13.09 3.39 0.74
CA ASP A 19 -14.43 3.91 0.44
C ASP A 19 -15.50 2.83 0.57
N THR A 20 -15.21 1.61 0.13
CA THR A 20 -16.11 0.47 0.30
C THR A 20 -16.25 0.11 1.78
N PHE A 21 -15.15 0.03 2.51
CA PHE A 21 -15.14 -0.27 3.93
C PHE A 21 -15.94 0.76 4.74
N ARG A 22 -15.80 2.05 4.43
CA ARG A 22 -16.56 3.12 5.09
C ARG A 22 -18.06 3.06 4.85
N LYS A 23 -18.49 2.60 3.67
CA LYS A 23 -19.90 2.53 3.28
C LYS A 23 -20.58 1.23 3.72
N GLU A 24 -19.86 0.14 3.64
CA GLU A 24 -20.38 -1.21 3.84
C GLU A 24 -19.35 -2.07 4.63
N PRO A 25 -19.09 -1.78 5.92
CA PRO A 25 -18.04 -2.44 6.70
C PRO A 25 -18.25 -3.96 6.83
N SER A 26 -19.50 -4.43 6.85
CA SER A 26 -19.86 -5.85 6.89
C SER A 26 -19.56 -6.64 5.60
N ARG A 27 -19.18 -5.96 4.53
CA ARG A 27 -18.85 -6.61 3.25
C ARG A 27 -17.35 -6.73 2.99
N VAL A 28 -16.53 -6.20 3.90
CA VAL A 28 -15.08 -6.16 3.73
C VAL A 28 -14.44 -7.10 4.74
N SER A 29 -14.08 -8.31 4.32
CA SER A 29 -13.29 -9.25 5.13
C SER A 29 -11.78 -9.02 5.01
N GLU A 30 -11.30 -8.51 3.88
CA GLU A 30 -9.89 -8.16 3.66
C GLU A 30 -9.77 -6.69 3.28
N LEU A 31 -9.25 -5.85 4.18
CA LEU A 31 -8.95 -4.45 3.89
C LEU A 31 -7.47 -4.31 3.52
N VAL A 32 -7.19 -4.30 2.22
CA VAL A 32 -5.83 -4.14 1.67
C VAL A 32 -5.63 -2.68 1.26
N ILE A 33 -4.92 -1.94 2.08
CA ILE A 33 -4.59 -0.53 1.91
C ILE A 33 -3.07 -0.29 2.04
N SER A 34 -2.31 -1.25 1.55
CA SER A 34 -0.85 -1.17 1.51
C SER A 34 -0.37 -0.15 0.47
N ALA A 35 0.75 0.51 0.76
CA ALA A 35 1.47 1.49 -0.07
C ALA A 35 0.56 2.59 -0.67
N ILE A 36 -0.35 3.14 0.13
CA ILE A 36 -1.19 4.29 -0.22
C ILE A 36 -0.72 5.59 0.46
N ALA A 37 0.49 5.59 1.02
CA ALA A 37 1.08 6.68 1.79
C ALA A 37 0.29 7.07 3.05
N LEU A 38 -0.39 6.12 3.70
CA LEU A 38 -1.09 6.33 4.97
C LEU A 38 -0.09 6.72 6.05
N GLU A 39 -0.40 7.77 6.81
CA GLU A 39 0.41 8.31 7.91
C GLU A 39 -0.27 8.12 9.27
N ASP A 40 0.50 8.23 10.36
CA ASP A 40 0.00 8.08 11.73
C ASP A 40 -1.19 9.00 12.04
N ALA A 41 -1.17 10.23 11.53
CA ALA A 41 -2.23 11.22 11.73
C ALA A 41 -3.60 10.78 11.20
N GLN A 42 -3.64 9.82 10.28
CA GLN A 42 -4.86 9.31 9.66
C GLN A 42 -5.41 8.05 10.35
N LEU A 43 -4.60 7.38 11.18
CA LEU A 43 -4.99 6.16 11.88
C LEU A 43 -6.21 6.32 12.78
N PRO A 44 -6.40 7.42 13.54
CA PRO A 44 -7.59 7.57 14.38
C PRO A 44 -8.88 7.42 13.59
N LYS A 45 -8.92 7.95 12.36
CA LYS A 45 -10.09 7.85 11.48
C LYS A 45 -10.30 6.42 10.94
N LEU A 46 -9.24 5.70 10.66
CA LEU A 46 -9.32 4.28 10.29
C LEU A 46 -9.82 3.44 11.47
N ILE A 47 -9.26 3.68 12.67
CA ILE A 47 -9.65 3.00 13.91
C ILE A 47 -11.13 3.25 14.24
N GLU A 48 -11.63 4.48 14.06
CA GLU A 48 -13.05 4.81 14.22
C GLU A 48 -13.95 3.91 13.35
N HIS A 49 -13.57 3.70 12.08
CA HIS A 49 -14.31 2.79 11.21
C HIS A 49 -14.19 1.32 11.62
N MET A 50 -13.07 0.90 12.20
CA MET A 50 -12.88 -0.45 12.72
C MET A 50 -13.71 -0.72 14.00
N HIS A 51 -14.13 0.32 14.72
CA HIS A 51 -15.03 0.23 15.87
C HIS A 51 -16.51 0.07 15.49
N HIS A 52 -16.84 0.14 14.20
CA HIS A 52 -18.23 -0.06 13.77
C HIS A 52 -18.69 -1.47 14.12
N SER A 53 -19.92 -1.58 14.65
CA SER A 53 -20.49 -2.87 15.09
C SER A 53 -20.62 -3.93 13.99
N GLU A 54 -20.64 -3.51 12.73
CA GLU A 54 -20.73 -4.39 11.57
C GLU A 54 -19.35 -4.64 10.91
N CYS A 55 -18.25 -4.24 11.57
CA CYS A 55 -16.92 -4.46 11.04
C CYS A 55 -16.57 -5.96 11.05
N SER A 56 -16.41 -6.54 9.85
CA SER A 56 -16.10 -7.96 9.64
C SER A 56 -14.73 -8.20 9.03
N ILE A 57 -13.78 -7.27 9.29
CA ILE A 57 -12.42 -7.39 8.77
C ILE A 57 -11.70 -8.55 9.47
N GLU A 58 -11.25 -9.53 8.68
CA GLU A 58 -10.38 -10.62 9.12
C GLU A 58 -8.89 -10.30 8.85
N LEU A 59 -8.63 -9.51 7.81
CA LEU A 59 -7.29 -9.10 7.41
C LEU A 59 -7.21 -7.60 7.17
N LEU A 60 -6.21 -6.96 7.81
CA LEU A 60 -5.86 -5.56 7.61
C LEU A 60 -4.42 -5.45 7.08
N ASP A 61 -4.27 -5.11 5.81
CA ASP A 61 -2.95 -4.89 5.20
C ASP A 61 -2.62 -3.40 5.14
N LEU A 62 -1.75 -2.96 6.05
CA LEU A 62 -1.18 -1.62 6.17
C LEU A 62 0.28 -1.56 5.69
N GLY A 63 0.76 -2.58 5.02
CA GLY A 63 2.16 -2.69 4.59
C GLY A 63 2.61 -1.53 3.69
N PHE A 64 3.88 -1.18 3.74
CA PHE A 64 4.51 -0.17 2.87
C PHE A 64 3.86 1.21 2.91
N ASN A 65 3.27 1.58 4.04
CA ASN A 65 2.78 2.92 4.31
C ASN A 65 3.86 3.77 5.02
N ARG A 66 3.46 4.90 5.59
CA ARG A 66 4.34 5.83 6.31
C ARG A 66 4.11 5.79 7.82
N LEU A 67 3.66 4.64 8.32
CA LEU A 67 3.43 4.46 9.75
C LEU A 67 4.77 4.40 10.49
N THR A 68 4.79 5.03 11.67
CA THR A 68 5.94 5.04 12.57
C THR A 68 5.65 4.22 13.82
N ASP A 69 6.60 4.20 14.74
CA ASP A 69 6.44 3.60 16.06
C ASP A 69 5.22 4.16 16.81
N ALA A 70 4.93 5.46 16.63
CA ALA A 70 3.77 6.09 17.26
C ALA A 70 2.44 5.57 16.69
N GLY A 71 2.34 5.44 15.38
CA GLY A 71 1.17 4.86 14.73
C GLY A 71 0.95 3.40 15.09
N ALA A 72 2.03 2.60 15.13
CA ALA A 72 1.96 1.21 15.54
C ALA A 72 1.44 1.03 16.98
N ARG A 73 1.93 1.86 17.92
CA ARG A 73 1.42 1.87 19.30
C ARG A 73 -0.04 2.31 19.38
N MET A 74 -0.42 3.35 18.62
CA MET A 74 -1.82 3.83 18.56
C MET A 74 -2.78 2.73 18.11
N LEU A 75 -2.43 1.98 17.07
CA LEU A 75 -3.22 0.85 16.58
C LEU A 75 -3.30 -0.25 17.64
N CYS A 76 -2.18 -0.61 18.26
CA CYS A 76 -2.11 -1.58 19.34
C CYS A 76 -2.99 -1.16 20.54
N ASP A 77 -2.92 0.10 20.97
CA ASP A 77 -3.70 0.64 22.07
C ASP A 77 -5.20 0.54 21.80
N ALA A 78 -5.64 0.88 20.57
CA ALA A 78 -7.04 0.77 20.16
C ALA A 78 -7.54 -0.68 20.18
N LEU A 79 -6.75 -1.62 19.69
CA LEU A 79 -7.09 -3.05 19.64
C LEU A 79 -7.08 -3.70 21.02
N CYS A 80 -6.23 -3.23 21.95
CA CYS A 80 -6.18 -3.70 23.33
C CYS A 80 -7.28 -3.09 24.19
N ALA A 81 -7.65 -1.81 23.97
CA ALA A 81 -8.63 -1.09 24.78
C ALA A 81 -10.07 -1.55 24.52
N SER A 82 -10.37 -2.06 23.35
CA SER A 82 -11.72 -2.50 22.97
C SER A 82 -11.70 -3.88 22.35
N LEU A 83 -12.27 -4.85 23.07
CA LEU A 83 -12.50 -6.20 22.53
C LEU A 83 -13.54 -6.22 21.41
N GLN A 84 -14.28 -5.13 21.24
CA GLN A 84 -15.28 -4.98 20.15
C GLN A 84 -14.70 -4.34 18.88
N CYS A 85 -13.44 -3.87 18.92
CA CYS A 85 -12.78 -3.33 17.74
C CYS A 85 -12.36 -4.45 16.80
N ALA A 86 -12.97 -4.53 15.63
CA ALA A 86 -12.66 -5.53 14.61
C ALA A 86 -12.50 -6.94 15.20
N THR A 87 -13.56 -7.49 15.76
CA THR A 87 -13.55 -8.76 16.52
C THR A 87 -13.07 -9.96 15.71
N GLU A 88 -13.29 -9.94 14.39
CA GLU A 88 -12.92 -11.01 13.47
C GLU A 88 -11.49 -10.87 12.92
N LEU A 89 -10.78 -9.80 13.32
CA LEU A 89 -9.44 -9.51 12.80
C LEU A 89 -8.43 -10.57 13.27
N ALA A 90 -7.91 -11.33 12.33
CA ALA A 90 -6.96 -12.41 12.53
C ALA A 90 -5.53 -12.08 12.10
N LEU A 91 -5.36 -11.16 11.13
CA LEU A 91 -4.05 -10.78 10.61
C LEU A 91 -3.94 -9.28 10.35
N ILE A 92 -2.85 -8.68 10.85
CA ILE A 92 -2.43 -7.33 10.49
C ILE A 92 -1.05 -7.38 9.83
N VAL A 93 -0.92 -6.81 8.64
CA VAL A 93 0.36 -6.66 7.93
C VAL A 93 0.88 -5.24 8.13
N LEU A 94 2.07 -5.11 8.69
CA LEU A 94 2.73 -3.82 9.01
C LEU A 94 4.10 -3.69 8.36
N GLY A 95 4.56 -4.69 7.62
CA GLY A 95 5.89 -4.71 6.99
C GLY A 95 6.11 -3.53 6.05
N GLY A 96 7.36 -3.08 5.90
CA GLY A 96 7.73 -1.96 5.04
C GLY A 96 7.34 -0.56 5.54
N ASN A 97 6.85 -0.43 6.77
CA ASN A 97 6.64 0.83 7.48
C ASN A 97 7.91 1.26 8.24
N ALA A 98 7.89 2.47 8.82
CA ALA A 98 8.99 2.99 9.64
C ALA A 98 8.84 2.59 11.13
N ILE A 99 8.61 1.29 11.36
CA ILE A 99 8.44 0.71 12.70
C ILE A 99 9.75 0.05 13.09
N THR A 100 10.27 0.41 14.28
CA THR A 100 11.52 -0.19 14.78
C THR A 100 11.30 -1.62 15.27
N PRO A 101 12.29 -2.51 15.18
CA PRO A 101 12.18 -3.88 15.69
C PRO A 101 11.78 -3.94 17.18
N ALA A 102 12.26 -2.99 17.99
CA ALA A 102 11.92 -2.92 19.42
C ALA A 102 10.41 -2.66 19.63
N VAL A 103 9.81 -1.78 18.83
CA VAL A 103 8.37 -1.51 18.90
C VAL A 103 7.56 -2.66 18.31
N ALA A 104 8.03 -3.29 17.23
CA ALA A 104 7.40 -4.48 16.69
C ALA A 104 7.29 -5.60 17.72
N GLU A 105 8.36 -5.83 18.50
CA GLU A 105 8.37 -6.80 19.61
C GLU A 105 7.44 -6.38 20.76
N GLU A 106 7.49 -5.10 21.17
CA GLU A 106 6.62 -4.53 22.21
C GLU A 106 5.14 -4.74 21.90
N ILE A 107 4.68 -4.29 20.72
CA ILE A 107 3.26 -4.39 20.35
C ILE A 107 2.85 -5.84 20.09
N GLY A 108 3.75 -6.68 19.57
CA GLY A 108 3.52 -8.12 19.41
C GLY A 108 3.24 -8.82 20.73
N ALA A 109 4.05 -8.55 21.75
CA ALA A 109 3.85 -9.11 23.08
C ALA A 109 2.55 -8.64 23.74
N ARG A 110 2.22 -7.34 23.60
CA ARG A 110 0.98 -6.76 24.15
C ARG A 110 -0.26 -7.34 23.48
N LEU A 111 -0.29 -7.40 22.15
CA LEU A 111 -1.42 -7.94 21.40
C LEU A 111 -1.59 -9.44 21.64
N LYS A 112 -0.51 -10.21 21.73
CA LYS A 112 -0.60 -11.63 22.06
C LYS A 112 -1.24 -11.89 23.42
N GLY A 113 -1.06 -10.97 24.39
CA GLY A 113 -1.73 -11.05 25.69
C GLY A 113 -3.22 -10.69 25.65
N ALA A 114 -3.61 -9.72 24.83
CA ALA A 114 -4.98 -9.22 24.73
C ALA A 114 -5.82 -9.96 23.68
N ARG A 115 -5.20 -10.38 22.58
CA ARG A 115 -5.83 -11.00 21.41
C ARG A 115 -4.94 -12.14 20.88
N PRO A 116 -4.95 -13.33 21.53
CA PRO A 116 -4.01 -14.42 21.22
C PRO A 116 -4.15 -14.96 19.79
N ASP A 117 -5.33 -14.82 19.18
CA ASP A 117 -5.62 -15.28 17.81
C ASP A 117 -5.23 -14.26 16.73
N LEU A 118 -4.80 -13.06 17.11
CA LEU A 118 -4.37 -12.02 16.18
C LEU A 118 -2.88 -12.16 15.86
N GLU A 119 -2.57 -12.33 14.58
CA GLU A 119 -1.21 -12.39 14.06
C GLU A 119 -0.75 -11.02 13.53
N LEU A 120 0.53 -10.69 13.77
CA LEU A 120 1.19 -9.51 13.19
C LEU A 120 2.27 -9.96 12.21
N ASP A 121 2.21 -9.44 10.97
CA ASP A 121 3.23 -9.66 9.94
C ASP A 121 4.04 -8.39 9.68
N PHE A 122 5.31 -8.40 10.06
CA PHE A 122 6.28 -7.32 9.80
C PHE A 122 7.21 -7.64 8.62
N SER A 123 6.97 -8.71 7.89
CA SER A 123 7.82 -9.06 6.75
C SER A 123 7.78 -7.94 5.69
N PRO A 124 8.94 -7.58 5.10
CA PRO A 124 8.99 -6.54 4.08
C PRO A 124 8.54 -7.08 2.72
N ARG A 125 7.30 -7.58 2.66
CA ARG A 125 6.70 -8.17 1.45
C ARG A 125 5.37 -7.51 1.14
N LEU A 126 5.28 -6.85 -0.01
CA LEU A 126 4.02 -6.33 -0.51
C LEU A 126 3.19 -7.48 -1.08
N ARG A 127 2.04 -7.74 -0.47
CA ARG A 127 1.15 -8.86 -0.87
C ARG A 127 0.62 -8.68 -2.28
N GLY A 128 0.63 -9.78 -3.07
CA GLY A 128 0.13 -9.77 -4.44
C GLY A 128 0.90 -8.86 -5.39
N ALA A 129 2.10 -8.42 -5.01
CA ALA A 129 2.91 -7.53 -5.83
C ALA A 129 3.40 -8.23 -7.09
N GLU A 130 3.20 -7.56 -8.21
CA GLU A 130 3.84 -7.89 -9.47
C GLU A 130 4.57 -6.67 -10.00
N ALA A 131 5.72 -6.90 -10.63
CA ALA A 131 6.47 -5.79 -11.18
C ALA A 131 5.70 -5.09 -12.31
N LEU A 132 5.56 -3.80 -12.18
CA LEU A 132 5.03 -2.89 -13.20
C LEU A 132 6.03 -2.75 -14.33
N CYS A 133 7.25 -2.39 -13.97
CA CYS A 133 8.36 -2.17 -14.90
C CYS A 133 9.69 -2.47 -14.19
N SER A 134 10.79 -2.42 -14.92
CA SER A 134 12.13 -2.60 -14.39
C SER A 134 13.01 -1.37 -14.64
N VAL A 135 13.96 -1.14 -13.74
CA VAL A 135 14.95 -0.05 -13.86
C VAL A 135 16.11 -0.53 -14.73
N GLY A 136 16.27 0.07 -15.91
CA GLY A 136 17.34 -0.29 -16.86
C GLY A 136 18.64 0.45 -16.62
N LEU A 137 18.57 1.75 -16.34
CA LEU A 137 19.69 2.65 -16.12
C LEU A 137 19.29 3.71 -15.10
N VAL A 138 20.19 4.07 -14.21
CA VAL A 138 20.04 5.23 -13.31
C VAL A 138 21.23 6.16 -13.56
N VAL A 139 20.96 7.44 -13.77
CA VAL A 139 21.99 8.45 -13.99
C VAL A 139 22.40 9.03 -12.63
N GLU A 140 23.69 9.11 -12.39
CA GLU A 140 24.25 9.72 -11.17
C GLU A 140 23.80 11.19 -11.02
N GLY A 141 23.54 11.62 -9.78
CA GLY A 141 23.03 12.96 -9.49
C GLY A 141 21.58 13.22 -9.87
N SER A 142 20.87 12.20 -10.37
CA SER A 142 19.46 12.31 -10.72
C SER A 142 18.53 12.10 -9.52
N PRO A 143 17.25 12.52 -9.60
CA PRO A 143 16.24 12.20 -8.59
C PRO A 143 16.07 10.70 -8.30
N ALA A 144 16.20 9.86 -9.33
CA ALA A 144 16.15 8.40 -9.17
C ALA A 144 17.34 7.87 -8.34
N ALA A 145 18.55 8.37 -8.61
CA ALA A 145 19.73 8.03 -7.83
C ALA A 145 19.62 8.51 -6.38
N ALA A 146 19.16 9.75 -6.18
CA ALA A 146 18.94 10.31 -4.84
C ALA A 146 17.88 9.55 -4.04
N ALA A 147 16.86 9.00 -4.71
CA ALA A 147 15.86 8.13 -4.08
C ALA A 147 16.39 6.72 -3.78
N GLY A 148 17.57 6.36 -4.28
CA GLY A 148 18.16 5.04 -4.09
C GLY A 148 17.66 3.96 -5.06
N LEU A 149 17.05 4.34 -6.19
CA LEU A 149 16.75 3.40 -7.29
C LEU A 149 18.05 2.85 -7.87
N ALA A 150 18.09 1.58 -8.17
CA ALA A 150 19.24 0.91 -8.74
C ALA A 150 18.89 0.15 -10.04
N LYS A 151 19.89 0.00 -10.92
CA LYS A 151 19.74 -0.80 -12.13
C LYS A 151 19.35 -2.24 -11.78
N GLY A 152 18.27 -2.72 -12.37
CA GLY A 152 17.76 -4.08 -12.17
C GLY A 152 16.67 -4.17 -11.11
N ASP A 153 16.36 -3.09 -10.38
CA ASP A 153 15.19 -3.05 -9.50
C ASP A 153 13.91 -3.30 -10.32
N ALA A 154 13.01 -4.08 -9.74
CA ALA A 154 11.66 -4.24 -10.27
C ALA A 154 10.70 -3.34 -9.48
N ILE A 155 10.07 -2.38 -10.14
CA ILE A 155 9.08 -1.49 -9.50
C ILE A 155 7.77 -2.27 -9.40
N VAL A 156 7.30 -2.48 -8.17
CA VAL A 156 6.05 -3.21 -7.87
C VAL A 156 4.90 -2.28 -7.47
N ALA A 157 5.24 -1.06 -7.04
CA ALA A 157 4.29 0.01 -6.78
C ALA A 157 4.89 1.37 -7.12
N PHE A 158 4.10 2.29 -7.67
CA PHE A 158 4.49 3.64 -8.00
C PHE A 158 3.38 4.62 -7.62
N GLY A 159 3.50 5.28 -6.47
CA GLY A 159 2.37 5.97 -5.84
C GLY A 159 1.22 4.99 -5.63
N LEU A 160 0.03 5.36 -6.09
CA LEU A 160 -1.17 4.51 -6.00
C LEU A 160 -1.26 3.45 -7.12
N MET A 161 -0.31 3.40 -8.05
CA MET A 161 -0.33 2.44 -9.16
C MET A 161 0.13 1.05 -8.72
N ARG A 162 -0.62 0.04 -9.17
CA ARG A 162 -0.39 -1.39 -8.92
C ARG A 162 -0.56 -2.19 -10.21
N SER A 163 -0.02 -3.40 -10.23
CA SER A 163 -0.34 -4.40 -11.25
C SER A 163 -1.72 -5.02 -10.99
N CYS A 164 -2.43 -5.35 -12.08
CA CYS A 164 -3.84 -5.78 -12.06
C CYS A 164 -4.05 -7.30 -12.00
N LYS A 165 -3.02 -8.13 -11.83
CA LYS A 165 -3.18 -9.56 -12.14
C LYS A 165 -3.94 -10.43 -11.16
N GLN A 166 -4.17 -10.00 -9.91
CA GLN A 166 -5.05 -10.75 -8.99
C GLN A 166 -5.90 -9.80 -8.15
N PRO A 167 -7.16 -9.59 -8.51
CA PRO A 167 -8.13 -9.07 -7.57
C PRO A 167 -8.22 -10.04 -6.37
N SER A 168 -8.26 -9.51 -5.15
CA SER A 168 -8.59 -10.28 -3.95
C SER A 168 -9.89 -11.07 -4.19
N ARG A 169 -10.13 -12.15 -3.45
CA ARG A 169 -11.35 -12.98 -3.61
C ARG A 169 -12.63 -12.13 -3.58
N GLN A 170 -12.64 -11.04 -2.81
CA GLN A 170 -13.76 -10.09 -2.70
C GLN A 170 -14.08 -9.37 -4.01
N PHE A 171 -13.07 -9.04 -4.82
CA PHE A 171 -13.27 -8.31 -6.07
C PHE A 171 -13.68 -9.21 -7.24
N ARG A 172 -13.53 -10.53 -7.11
CA ARG A 172 -13.97 -11.48 -8.17
C ARG A 172 -15.47 -11.51 -8.37
N SER A 173 -16.26 -11.18 -7.34
CA SER A 173 -17.73 -11.17 -7.41
C SER A 173 -18.32 -9.86 -7.96
N HIS A 174 -17.53 -8.76 -7.98
CA HIS A 174 -17.99 -7.44 -8.42
C HIS A 174 -16.89 -6.70 -9.20
N PRO A 175 -16.56 -7.15 -10.42
CA PRO A 175 -15.49 -6.55 -11.24
C PRO A 175 -15.76 -5.08 -11.58
N GLU A 176 -17.01 -4.65 -11.65
CA GLU A 176 -17.40 -3.26 -11.90
C GLU A 176 -16.98 -2.29 -10.78
N ARG A 177 -16.79 -2.78 -9.55
CA ARG A 177 -16.35 -1.95 -8.40
C ARG A 177 -14.84 -1.76 -8.34
N MET A 178 -14.09 -2.49 -9.16
CA MET A 178 -12.62 -2.38 -9.23
C MET A 178 -12.13 -1.13 -9.97
N LEU A 179 -12.99 -0.45 -10.72
CA LEU A 179 -12.54 0.46 -11.78
C LEU A 179 -12.31 1.90 -11.33
N ASP A 180 -12.85 2.34 -10.19
CA ASP A 180 -13.00 3.79 -10.00
C ASP A 180 -11.81 4.52 -9.37
N ASN A 181 -10.85 3.89 -8.68
CA ASN A 181 -9.76 4.63 -8.03
C ASN A 181 -8.40 3.93 -7.90
N MET A 182 -8.19 2.73 -8.44
CA MET A 182 -6.84 2.20 -8.62
C MET A 182 -6.35 2.61 -10.00
N HIS A 183 -5.29 3.40 -10.04
CA HIS A 183 -4.61 3.69 -11.30
C HIS A 183 -3.92 2.43 -11.80
N TRP A 184 -4.58 1.72 -12.72
CA TRP A 184 -4.00 0.55 -13.37
C TRP A 184 -2.80 0.96 -14.18
N TYR A 185 -1.72 0.21 -14.01
CA TYR A 185 -0.53 0.43 -14.81
C TYR A 185 -0.80 0.00 -16.26
N GLN A 186 -0.72 0.95 -17.17
CA GLN A 186 -0.91 0.76 -18.63
C GLN A 186 0.41 0.91 -19.41
N GLY A 187 1.52 1.11 -18.72
CA GLY A 187 2.83 1.32 -19.30
C GLY A 187 3.54 2.55 -18.70
N VAL A 188 4.86 2.60 -18.87
CA VAL A 188 5.68 3.71 -18.34
C VAL A 188 5.20 5.07 -18.91
N ALA A 189 4.98 5.16 -20.21
CA ALA A 189 4.61 6.42 -20.86
C ALA A 189 3.22 6.93 -20.44
N THR A 190 2.26 6.00 -20.28
CA THR A 190 0.85 6.34 -20.01
C THR A 190 0.52 6.48 -18.54
N SER A 191 1.29 5.85 -17.67
CA SER A 191 1.01 5.84 -16.23
C SER A 191 2.08 6.57 -15.41
N VAL A 192 3.34 6.19 -15.55
CA VAL A 192 4.43 6.73 -14.71
C VAL A 192 4.75 8.17 -15.07
N VAL A 193 4.84 8.51 -16.37
CA VAL A 193 5.20 9.87 -16.80
C VAL A 193 4.19 10.92 -16.34
N PRO A 194 2.87 10.74 -16.51
CA PRO A 194 1.89 11.69 -15.96
C PRO A 194 1.95 11.82 -14.44
N ALA A 195 2.16 10.70 -13.71
CA ALA A 195 2.28 10.73 -12.25
C ALA A 195 3.52 11.53 -11.80
N LEU A 196 4.65 11.39 -12.49
CA LEU A 196 5.86 12.20 -12.23
C LEU A 196 5.62 13.69 -12.44
N GLN A 197 4.88 14.03 -13.51
CA GLN A 197 4.55 15.42 -13.81
C GLN A 197 3.62 16.03 -12.78
N ALA A 198 2.59 15.27 -12.37
CA ALA A 198 1.63 15.70 -11.35
C ALA A 198 2.27 15.88 -9.96
N ALA A 199 3.31 15.10 -9.66
CA ALA A 199 4.00 15.12 -8.37
C ALA A 199 5.29 15.95 -8.40
N ALA A 200 5.53 16.77 -9.43
CA ALA A 200 6.71 17.61 -9.49
C ALA A 200 6.80 18.53 -8.27
N GLY A 201 7.90 18.44 -7.52
CA GLY A 201 8.09 19.14 -6.24
C GLY A 201 7.53 18.44 -5.00
N GLY A 202 6.76 17.37 -5.17
CA GLY A 202 6.26 16.50 -4.09
C GLY A 202 7.09 15.23 -3.91
N VAL A 203 6.50 14.25 -3.20
CA VAL A 203 7.10 12.93 -2.94
C VAL A 203 6.18 11.84 -3.47
N ILE A 204 6.74 10.92 -4.25
CA ILE A 204 6.07 9.68 -4.66
C ILE A 204 6.73 8.52 -3.92
N ASP A 205 5.93 7.71 -3.22
CA ASP A 205 6.40 6.45 -2.68
C ASP A 205 6.51 5.42 -3.80
N VAL A 206 7.68 4.83 -3.94
CA VAL A 206 7.97 3.77 -4.92
C VAL A 206 8.37 2.53 -4.15
N VAL A 207 7.70 1.41 -4.41
CA VAL A 207 8.09 0.12 -3.82
C VAL A 207 8.79 -0.71 -4.88
N VAL A 208 9.97 -1.18 -4.55
CA VAL A 208 10.81 -1.97 -5.45
C VAL A 208 11.17 -3.31 -4.84
N GLU A 209 11.25 -4.34 -5.68
CA GLU A 209 11.94 -5.59 -5.39
C GLU A 209 13.39 -5.44 -5.87
N ARG A 210 14.33 -5.63 -4.96
CA ARG A 210 15.77 -5.53 -5.26
C ARG A 210 16.24 -6.74 -6.06
N LYS A 211 17.11 -6.50 -7.02
CA LYS A 211 17.79 -7.59 -7.75
C LYS A 211 18.58 -8.46 -6.77
N GLY A 212 18.23 -9.74 -6.70
CA GLY A 212 18.91 -10.71 -5.84
C GLY A 212 18.29 -10.89 -4.43
N ALA A 213 17.33 -10.06 -4.05
CA ALA A 213 16.56 -10.20 -2.81
C ALA A 213 15.11 -10.60 -3.13
N ALA A 214 14.95 -11.76 -3.76
CA ALA A 214 13.65 -12.22 -4.23
C ALA A 214 12.60 -12.26 -3.10
N GLY A 215 11.51 -11.54 -3.34
CA GLY A 215 10.38 -11.46 -2.41
C GLY A 215 10.53 -10.43 -1.29
N GLU A 216 11.66 -9.71 -1.18
CA GLU A 216 11.81 -8.57 -0.28
C GLU A 216 11.61 -7.27 -1.05
N HIS A 217 10.79 -6.40 -0.49
CA HIS A 217 10.47 -5.12 -1.09
C HIS A 217 11.02 -3.97 -0.23
N VAL A 218 11.39 -2.88 -0.90
CA VAL A 218 11.89 -1.67 -0.25
C VAL A 218 11.06 -0.49 -0.72
N ARG A 219 10.57 0.32 0.22
CA ARG A 219 9.92 1.59 -0.07
C ARG A 219 10.96 2.69 -0.22
N LEU A 220 10.88 3.43 -1.32
CA LEU A 220 11.74 4.56 -1.66
C LEU A 220 10.90 5.81 -1.79
N ALA A 221 11.38 6.94 -1.28
CA ALA A 221 10.77 8.25 -1.43
C ALA A 221 11.38 8.98 -2.63
N LEU A 222 10.70 8.96 -3.76
CA LEU A 222 11.12 9.63 -4.98
C LEU A 222 10.62 11.08 -4.99
N ARG A 223 11.52 12.03 -5.25
CA ARG A 223 11.21 13.45 -5.42
C ARG A 223 11.46 13.87 -6.88
N PRO A 224 10.44 13.84 -7.76
CA PRO A 224 10.61 14.26 -9.15
C PRO A 224 10.99 15.74 -9.20
N ALA A 225 12.10 16.07 -9.85
CA ALA A 225 12.60 17.43 -9.95
C ALA A 225 13.39 17.64 -11.24
N LYS A 226 13.52 18.88 -11.67
CA LYS A 226 14.49 19.24 -12.70
C LYS A 226 15.90 19.03 -12.16
N TRP A 227 16.77 18.48 -12.99
CA TRP A 227 18.17 18.19 -12.69
C TRP A 227 19.05 18.47 -13.91
N ALA A 228 20.35 18.20 -13.87
CA ALA A 228 21.28 18.54 -14.95
C ALA A 228 21.06 17.74 -16.26
N GLY A 229 20.30 16.64 -16.21
CA GLY A 229 19.94 15.82 -17.38
C GLY A 229 18.51 16.04 -17.84
N GLU A 230 18.01 15.13 -18.68
CA GLU A 230 16.68 15.20 -19.25
C GLU A 230 15.60 14.62 -18.31
N GLY A 231 14.40 15.21 -18.37
CA GLY A 231 13.21 14.76 -17.64
C GLY A 231 13.24 15.05 -16.14
N LEU A 232 12.37 14.38 -15.38
CA LEU A 232 12.17 14.58 -13.94
C LEU A 232 12.70 13.42 -13.07
N LEU A 233 13.14 12.32 -13.69
CA LEU A 233 13.49 11.09 -12.99
C LEU A 233 14.97 10.74 -13.10
N GLY A 234 15.54 10.81 -14.31
CA GLY A 234 16.93 10.45 -14.58
C GLY A 234 17.21 8.95 -14.50
N CYS A 235 16.23 8.12 -14.83
CA CYS A 235 16.43 6.70 -15.06
C CYS A 235 15.65 6.23 -16.28
N LYS A 236 16.10 5.10 -16.86
CA LYS A 236 15.38 4.41 -17.94
C LYS A 236 14.54 3.30 -17.34
N LEU A 237 13.24 3.40 -17.48
CA LEU A 237 12.30 2.34 -17.14
C LEU A 237 12.02 1.47 -18.36
N LYS A 238 11.88 0.17 -18.15
CA LYS A 238 11.54 -0.81 -19.17
C LYS A 238 10.24 -1.46 -18.78
N ASP A 239 9.24 -1.34 -19.64
CA ASP A 239 7.98 -2.08 -19.48
C ASP A 239 8.24 -3.58 -19.48
N LYS A 240 7.47 -4.34 -18.70
CA LYS A 240 7.42 -5.80 -18.77
C LYS A 240 6.57 -6.30 -19.95
N GLY A 241 6.58 -5.64 -21.06
CA GLY A 241 5.75 -5.98 -22.21
C GLY A 241 4.24 -5.85 -21.92
N PRO A 242 3.39 -5.74 -22.93
CA PRO A 242 1.96 -5.75 -22.71
C PRO A 242 1.59 -7.06 -22.01
N VAL A 243 0.90 -6.97 -20.88
CA VAL A 243 0.14 -8.10 -20.34
C VAL A 243 -0.86 -8.42 -21.43
N VAL A 244 -0.61 -9.49 -22.18
CA VAL A 244 -1.59 -10.01 -23.13
C VAL A 244 -2.78 -10.42 -22.27
N GLU A 245 -3.82 -9.59 -22.26
CA GLU A 245 -5.09 -10.00 -21.72
C GLU A 245 -5.46 -11.29 -22.42
N ALA A 246 -5.40 -12.40 -21.69
CA ALA A 246 -6.03 -13.62 -22.15
C ALA A 246 -7.52 -13.26 -22.29
N LYS A 247 -7.97 -13.00 -23.52
CA LYS A 247 -9.39 -12.85 -23.80
C LYS A 247 -10.08 -14.03 -23.13
N PRO A 248 -11.05 -13.81 -22.24
CA PRO A 248 -11.85 -14.92 -21.74
C PRO A 248 -12.48 -15.59 -22.95
N GLU A 249 -12.08 -16.80 -23.24
CA GLU A 249 -12.78 -17.65 -24.21
C GLU A 249 -14.15 -17.97 -23.60
N TRP A 250 -15.13 -17.14 -23.88
CA TRP A 250 -16.52 -17.49 -23.72
C TRP A 250 -16.82 -18.59 -24.71
N ARG A 251 -16.68 -19.83 -24.29
CA ARG A 251 -17.25 -20.94 -25.04
C ARG A 251 -18.76 -20.81 -24.97
N GLU A 252 -19.35 -20.33 -26.05
CA GLU A 252 -20.74 -20.55 -26.30
C GLU A 252 -21.00 -22.04 -26.28
N LYS A 253 -21.62 -22.55 -25.23
CA LYS A 253 -22.19 -23.88 -25.23
C LYS A 253 -23.44 -23.79 -26.08
N LYS A 254 -23.36 -24.40 -27.27
CA LYS A 254 -24.53 -24.78 -28.07
C LYS A 254 -25.34 -25.85 -27.34
#